data_965e0462cf545cc1f195012e5a79117f
#
_entry.id   965e0462cf545cc1f195012e5a79117f
#
_cell.length_a   1.000
_cell.length_b   1.000
_cell.length_c   1.000
_cell.angle_alpha   90.00
_cell.angle_beta   90.00
_cell.angle_gamma   90.00
#
_symmetry.space_group_name_H-M   'P 1'
#
loop_
_entity.id
_entity.type
_entity.pdbx_description
1 polymer ?
#
loop_
_entity_poly.entity_id
_entity_poly.type
_entity_poly.pdbx_seq_one_letter_code
_entity_poly.pdbx_strand_id
1 'polypeptide(L)'
;MILIAYKSCLDNSDSRHETGVYLRNRLLKAAFGRDVREKVYIGKNSRPCIDIENADISVSHSKKAAAAAVSFKGNLVSEHLPENAVIINADIDRIGIDIQFIEKKRFFLKKRIVGKYFSEKEKNYIINLKDECFFEEFFKMWTLKESFAKSKSGGIKDVKNCDTFKISPVFSKKIKFGEEEYFLSVTGL
;
A
#
# COMPACT_ATOMS: atom_id res chain seq x y z
N MET A 1 -14.19 7.70 5.32
CA MET A 1 -13.94 6.31 5.80
C MET A 1 -12.95 5.62 4.90
N ILE A 2 -12.11 4.73 5.43
CA ILE A 2 -11.14 3.96 4.67
C ILE A 2 -11.35 2.48 4.98
N LEU A 3 -11.38 1.67 3.92
CA LEU A 3 -11.37 0.21 3.98
C LEU A 3 -10.04 -0.30 3.43
N ILE A 4 -9.39 -1.20 4.15
CA ILE A 4 -8.13 -1.85 3.76
C ILE A 4 -8.36 -3.36 3.80
N ALA A 5 -7.87 -4.09 2.81
CA ALA A 5 -7.83 -5.55 2.84
C ALA A 5 -6.51 -6.05 2.25
N TYR A 6 -6.04 -7.19 2.77
CA TYR A 6 -4.84 -7.86 2.28
C TYR A 6 -4.99 -9.38 2.38
N LYS A 7 -4.35 -10.11 1.48
CA LYS A 7 -4.46 -11.57 1.39
C LYS A 7 -3.20 -12.18 0.78
N SER A 8 -2.89 -13.41 1.16
CA SER A 8 -1.91 -14.24 0.45
C SER A 8 -2.44 -14.70 -0.92
N CYS A 9 -1.54 -14.92 -1.86
CA CYS A 9 -1.82 -15.42 -3.21
C CYS A 9 -0.69 -16.33 -3.70
N LEU A 10 -0.84 -16.93 -4.87
CA LEU A 10 0.24 -17.69 -5.51
C LEU A 10 1.38 -16.76 -5.95
N ASP A 11 2.59 -17.31 -6.01
CA ASP A 11 3.80 -16.54 -6.40
C ASP A 11 3.94 -16.46 -7.94
N ASN A 12 2.93 -15.94 -8.60
CA ASN A 12 2.96 -15.58 -10.01
C ASN A 12 2.27 -14.23 -10.24
N SER A 13 2.56 -13.58 -11.36
CA SER A 13 2.06 -12.23 -11.67
C SER A 13 0.54 -12.18 -11.75
N ASP A 14 -0.06 -13.16 -12.40
CA ASP A 14 -1.50 -13.18 -12.67
C ASP A 14 -2.30 -13.35 -11.39
N SER A 15 -1.94 -14.34 -10.56
CA SER A 15 -2.58 -14.54 -9.25
C SER A 15 -2.46 -13.31 -8.33
N ARG A 16 -1.31 -12.61 -8.34
CA ARG A 16 -1.12 -11.38 -7.55
C ARG A 16 -2.05 -10.28 -8.04
N HIS A 17 -2.10 -10.09 -9.36
CA HIS A 17 -2.96 -9.09 -9.98
C HIS A 17 -4.44 -9.39 -9.71
N GLU A 18 -4.88 -10.61 -9.98
CA GLU A 18 -6.25 -11.06 -9.74
C GLU A 18 -6.68 -10.93 -8.28
N THR A 19 -5.79 -11.30 -7.33
CA THR A 19 -6.05 -11.13 -5.89
C THR A 19 -6.21 -9.66 -5.53
N GLY A 20 -5.38 -8.77 -6.06
CA GLY A 20 -5.50 -7.33 -5.83
C GLY A 20 -6.80 -6.76 -6.39
N VAL A 21 -7.20 -7.17 -7.59
CA VAL A 21 -8.48 -6.82 -8.22
C VAL A 21 -9.66 -7.36 -7.40
N TYR A 22 -9.59 -8.61 -6.96
CA TYR A 22 -10.61 -9.23 -6.12
C TYR A 22 -10.81 -8.44 -4.81
N LEU A 23 -9.73 -8.14 -4.08
CA LEU A 23 -9.81 -7.38 -2.84
C LEU A 23 -10.42 -6.00 -3.05
N ARG A 24 -9.96 -5.26 -4.06
CA ARG A 24 -10.52 -3.96 -4.43
C ARG A 24 -12.03 -4.03 -4.68
N ASN A 25 -12.47 -5.00 -5.49
CA ASN A 25 -13.88 -5.15 -5.85
C ASN A 25 -14.74 -5.51 -4.63
N ARG A 26 -14.23 -6.34 -3.72
CA ARG A 26 -14.90 -6.65 -2.45
C ARG A 26 -15.05 -5.41 -1.56
N LEU A 27 -14.00 -4.61 -1.43
CA LEU A 27 -14.05 -3.35 -0.66
C LEU A 27 -15.02 -2.34 -1.29
N LEU A 28 -15.02 -2.20 -2.61
CA LEU A 28 -15.96 -1.33 -3.33
C LEU A 28 -17.42 -1.78 -3.11
N LYS A 29 -17.67 -3.08 -3.17
CA LYS A 29 -19.02 -3.61 -2.90
C LYS A 29 -19.46 -3.33 -1.46
N ALA A 30 -18.55 -3.46 -0.49
CA ALA A 30 -18.82 -3.13 0.91
C ALA A 30 -19.09 -1.63 1.11
N ALA A 31 -18.31 -0.77 0.46
CA ALA A 31 -18.46 0.69 0.55
C ALA A 31 -19.78 1.20 -0.06
N PHE A 32 -20.19 0.66 -1.22
CA PHE A 32 -21.30 1.20 -2.01
C PHE A 32 -22.54 0.30 -2.05
N GLY A 33 -22.52 -0.88 -1.44
CA GLY A 33 -23.65 -1.82 -1.39
C GLY A 33 -24.02 -2.48 -2.73
N ARG A 34 -23.34 -2.11 -3.82
CA ARG A 34 -23.57 -2.59 -5.19
C ARG A 34 -22.27 -2.81 -5.94
N ASP A 35 -22.34 -3.48 -7.06
CA ASP A 35 -21.21 -3.60 -7.98
C ASP A 35 -21.00 -2.25 -8.72
N VAL A 36 -19.77 -1.73 -8.61
CA VAL A 36 -19.35 -0.47 -9.24
C VAL A 36 -18.08 -0.67 -10.08
N ARG A 37 -17.80 -1.89 -10.53
CA ARG A 37 -16.61 -2.22 -11.31
C ARG A 37 -16.53 -1.46 -12.63
N GLU A 38 -17.66 -1.14 -13.24
CA GLU A 38 -17.76 -0.35 -14.47
C GLU A 38 -17.29 1.11 -14.28
N LYS A 39 -17.22 1.58 -13.04
CA LYS A 39 -16.67 2.90 -12.68
C LYS A 39 -15.17 2.92 -12.50
N VAL A 40 -14.51 1.74 -12.53
CA VAL A 40 -13.07 1.63 -12.36
C VAL A 40 -12.38 1.70 -13.72
N TYR A 41 -11.39 2.56 -13.82
CA TYR A 41 -10.56 2.73 -15.03
C TYR A 41 -9.07 2.81 -14.67
N ILE A 42 -8.21 2.68 -15.68
CA ILE A 42 -6.76 2.83 -15.49
C ILE A 42 -6.36 4.26 -15.83
N GLY A 43 -5.90 4.96 -14.84
CA GLY A 43 -5.41 6.33 -14.95
C GLY A 43 -3.92 6.41 -15.25
N LYS A 44 -3.34 7.57 -14.97
CA LYS A 44 -1.91 7.83 -15.15
C LYS A 44 -1.05 6.87 -14.32
N ASN A 45 0.11 6.52 -14.84
CA ASN A 45 1.07 5.58 -14.23
C ASN A 45 0.48 4.19 -13.94
N SER A 46 -0.47 3.73 -14.78
CA SER A 46 -1.17 2.46 -14.60
C SER A 46 -1.89 2.32 -13.25
N ARG A 47 -2.21 3.42 -12.60
CA ARG A 47 -2.94 3.44 -11.35
C ARG A 47 -4.42 3.14 -11.58
N PRO A 48 -5.05 2.21 -10.84
CA PRO A 48 -6.49 2.09 -10.83
C PRO A 48 -7.12 3.35 -10.22
N CYS A 49 -8.13 3.89 -10.87
CA CYS A 49 -8.92 5.04 -10.46
C CYS A 49 -10.40 4.66 -10.47
N ILE A 50 -11.23 5.44 -9.79
CA ILE A 50 -12.68 5.24 -9.76
C ILE A 50 -13.42 6.55 -10.10
N ASP A 51 -14.44 6.45 -10.95
CA ASP A 51 -15.33 7.56 -11.31
C ASP A 51 -16.53 7.59 -10.37
N ILE A 52 -16.26 7.84 -9.11
CA ILE A 52 -17.24 8.09 -8.05
C ILE A 52 -16.71 9.26 -7.23
N GLU A 53 -17.54 10.28 -7.06
CA GLU A 53 -17.19 11.46 -6.29
C GLU A 53 -16.82 11.11 -4.85
N ASN A 54 -15.78 11.74 -4.33
CA ASN A 54 -15.26 11.54 -2.97
C ASN A 54 -14.87 10.09 -2.67
N ALA A 55 -14.42 9.35 -3.69
CA ALA A 55 -13.87 8.01 -3.55
C ALA A 55 -12.52 7.89 -4.26
N ASP A 56 -11.62 7.11 -3.69
CA ASP A 56 -10.34 6.77 -4.31
C ASP A 56 -9.95 5.33 -3.99
N ILE A 57 -9.12 4.74 -4.83
CA ILE A 57 -8.70 3.34 -4.73
C ILE A 57 -7.19 3.21 -4.94
N SER A 58 -6.60 2.26 -4.25
CA SER A 58 -5.20 1.89 -4.47
C SER A 58 -4.99 0.39 -4.27
N VAL A 59 -4.09 -0.20 -5.06
CA VAL A 59 -3.77 -1.63 -5.02
C VAL A 59 -2.26 -1.80 -5.02
N SER A 60 -1.77 -2.79 -4.32
CA SER A 60 -0.37 -3.21 -4.33
C SER A 60 -0.25 -4.72 -4.18
N HIS A 61 0.87 -5.26 -4.65
CA HIS A 61 1.20 -6.67 -4.47
C HIS A 61 2.72 -6.88 -4.41
N SER A 62 3.14 -7.89 -3.67
CA SER A 62 4.55 -8.28 -3.55
C SER A 62 4.65 -9.77 -3.24
N LYS A 63 5.47 -10.49 -3.98
CA LYS A 63 5.72 -11.94 -3.84
C LYS A 63 4.40 -12.73 -3.78
N LYS A 64 3.98 -13.20 -2.61
CA LYS A 64 2.75 -13.98 -2.39
C LYS A 64 1.68 -13.21 -1.62
N ALA A 65 1.64 -11.89 -1.78
CA ALA A 65 0.65 -11.07 -1.11
C ALA A 65 0.12 -9.96 -2.01
N ALA A 66 -1.15 -9.64 -1.84
CA ALA A 66 -1.80 -8.48 -2.43
C ALA A 66 -2.57 -7.70 -1.36
N ALA A 67 -2.71 -6.40 -1.58
CA ALA A 67 -3.45 -5.49 -0.73
C ALA A 67 -4.22 -4.46 -1.55
N ALA A 68 -5.36 -4.03 -1.05
CA ALA A 68 -6.18 -2.98 -1.64
C ALA A 68 -6.68 -2.03 -0.54
N ALA A 69 -6.86 -0.76 -0.91
CA ALA A 69 -7.48 0.25 -0.07
C ALA A 69 -8.51 1.03 -0.87
N VAL A 70 -9.59 1.41 -0.21
CA VAL A 70 -10.66 2.27 -0.73
C VAL A 70 -10.91 3.37 0.29
N SER A 71 -10.85 4.64 -0.12
CA SER A 71 -11.39 5.77 0.65
C SER A 71 -12.72 6.21 0.04
N PHE A 72 -13.66 6.64 0.89
CA PHE A 72 -14.96 7.17 0.43
C PHE A 72 -15.62 8.01 1.54
N LYS A 73 -16.48 8.95 1.14
CA LYS A 73 -17.35 9.69 2.07
C LYS A 73 -18.69 8.97 2.22
N GLY A 74 -19.08 8.71 3.46
CA GLY A 74 -20.32 8.01 3.78
C GLY A 74 -20.11 6.88 4.80
N ASN A 75 -21.18 6.16 5.06
CA ASN A 75 -21.19 5.02 5.97
C ASN A 75 -20.98 3.71 5.19
N LEU A 76 -20.42 2.72 5.87
CA LEU A 76 -20.31 1.37 5.33
C LEU A 76 -21.71 0.80 5.07
N VAL A 77 -21.93 0.30 3.86
CA VAL A 77 -23.25 -0.20 3.44
C VAL A 77 -23.39 -1.71 3.65
N SER A 78 -22.28 -2.45 3.61
CA SER A 78 -22.31 -3.91 3.73
C SER A 78 -21.28 -4.41 4.73
N GLU A 79 -21.67 -5.34 5.58
CA GLU A 79 -20.79 -6.02 6.54
C GLU A 79 -19.95 -7.16 5.90
N HIS A 80 -20.15 -7.45 4.62
CA HIS A 80 -19.47 -8.53 3.91
C HIS A 80 -18.08 -8.13 3.44
N LEU A 81 -17.22 -7.79 4.40
CA LEU A 81 -15.82 -7.44 4.16
C LEU A 81 -14.96 -8.70 3.90
N PRO A 82 -13.82 -8.54 3.21
CA PRO A 82 -12.79 -9.57 3.18
C PRO A 82 -12.28 -9.94 4.59
N GLU A 83 -11.80 -11.17 4.75
CA GLU A 83 -11.40 -11.76 6.04
C GLU A 83 -10.40 -10.90 6.85
N ASN A 84 -9.44 -10.28 6.19
CA ASN A 84 -8.43 -9.41 6.84
C ASN A 84 -8.72 -7.93 6.58
N ALA A 85 -9.98 -7.52 6.58
CA ALA A 85 -10.32 -6.13 6.38
C ALA A 85 -10.12 -5.29 7.63
N VAL A 86 -9.63 -4.07 7.44
CA VAL A 86 -9.48 -3.04 8.47
C VAL A 86 -10.33 -1.85 8.06
N ILE A 87 -11.11 -1.33 8.99
CA ILE A 87 -11.93 -0.12 8.82
C ILE A 87 -11.28 1.01 9.63
N ILE A 88 -11.07 2.15 8.98
CA ILE A 88 -10.51 3.34 9.63
C ILE A 88 -11.43 4.52 9.35
N ASN A 89 -11.85 5.19 10.42
CA ASN A 89 -12.65 6.41 10.30
C ASN A 89 -11.71 7.62 10.15
N ALA A 90 -11.40 7.96 8.91
CA ALA A 90 -10.59 9.13 8.55
C ALA A 90 -11.17 9.80 7.29
N ASP A 91 -11.10 11.11 7.22
CA ASP A 91 -11.50 11.89 6.04
C ASP A 91 -10.26 12.10 5.17
N ILE A 92 -10.20 11.36 4.06
CA ILE A 92 -9.07 11.35 3.13
C ILE A 92 -9.62 11.27 1.72
N ASP A 93 -9.23 12.24 0.89
CA ASP A 93 -9.66 12.31 -0.51
C ASP A 93 -8.83 11.42 -1.44
N ARG A 94 -7.54 11.22 -1.15
CA ARG A 94 -6.62 10.43 -1.97
C ARG A 94 -5.92 9.39 -1.12
N ILE A 95 -5.90 8.14 -1.57
CA ILE A 95 -5.31 7.03 -0.82
C ILE A 95 -4.20 6.32 -1.61
N GLY A 96 -3.16 5.92 -0.91
CA GLY A 96 -2.12 5.04 -1.45
C GLY A 96 -1.86 3.87 -0.52
N ILE A 97 -1.71 2.68 -1.08
CA ILE A 97 -1.33 1.47 -0.34
C ILE A 97 -0.08 0.86 -0.96
N ASP A 98 0.83 0.41 -0.13
CA ASP A 98 1.94 -0.44 -0.58
C ASP A 98 2.18 -1.61 0.36
N ILE A 99 2.50 -2.78 -0.22
CA ILE A 99 2.87 -4.00 0.50
C ILE A 99 4.17 -4.53 -0.09
N GLN A 100 5.15 -4.86 0.77
CA GLN A 100 6.44 -5.40 0.34
C GLN A 100 6.82 -6.61 1.19
N PHE A 101 7.26 -7.67 0.51
CA PHE A 101 7.90 -8.81 1.16
C PHE A 101 9.23 -8.39 1.80
N ILE A 102 9.45 -8.75 3.06
CA ILE A 102 10.69 -8.46 3.80
C ILE A 102 11.76 -9.46 3.36
N GLU A 103 12.46 -9.13 2.28
CA GLU A 103 13.57 -9.93 1.77
C GLU A 103 14.85 -9.61 2.51
N LYS A 104 15.29 -10.48 3.40
CA LYS A 104 16.54 -10.36 4.19
C LYS A 104 17.80 -10.73 3.38
N LYS A 105 17.78 -10.49 2.06
CA LYS A 105 18.88 -10.76 1.13
C LYS A 105 19.20 -9.51 0.31
N ARG A 106 20.29 -9.57 -0.46
CA ARG A 106 20.70 -8.52 -1.38
C ARG A 106 20.90 -7.15 -0.70
N PHE A 107 21.59 -7.14 0.42
CA PHE A 107 21.87 -5.95 1.23
C PHE A 107 22.42 -4.78 0.40
N PHE A 108 23.37 -5.04 -0.51
CA PHE A 108 23.94 -4.01 -1.39
C PHE A 108 22.88 -3.33 -2.28
N LEU A 109 21.91 -4.08 -2.79
CA LEU A 109 20.84 -3.48 -3.60
C LEU A 109 19.96 -2.56 -2.76
N LYS A 110 19.63 -2.93 -1.52
CA LYS A 110 18.87 -2.07 -0.61
C LYS A 110 19.65 -0.81 -0.28
N LYS A 111 20.96 -0.90 0.00
CA LYS A 111 21.83 0.29 0.20
C LYS A 111 21.85 1.22 -1.02
N ARG A 112 21.87 0.69 -2.24
CA ARG A 112 21.75 1.51 -3.45
C ARG A 112 20.39 2.24 -3.55
N ILE A 113 19.30 1.57 -3.19
CA ILE A 113 17.97 2.18 -3.13
C ILE A 113 17.96 3.30 -2.07
N VAL A 114 18.48 3.03 -0.88
CA VAL A 114 18.65 4.04 0.18
C VAL A 114 19.44 5.24 -0.35
N GLY A 115 20.60 5.02 -0.97
CA GLY A 115 21.43 6.10 -1.54
C GLY A 115 20.70 6.96 -2.57
N LYS A 116 19.75 6.39 -3.33
CA LYS A 116 19.07 7.07 -4.44
C LYS A 116 17.76 7.75 -4.04
N TYR A 117 17.00 7.17 -3.10
CA TYR A 117 15.61 7.56 -2.85
C TYR A 117 15.33 8.03 -1.42
N PHE A 118 16.30 7.95 -0.52
CA PHE A 118 16.12 8.36 0.87
C PHE A 118 16.75 9.74 1.10
N SER A 119 16.15 10.54 1.98
CA SER A 119 16.74 11.82 2.42
C SER A 119 18.00 11.58 3.24
N GLU A 120 18.84 12.61 3.42
CA GLU A 120 20.08 12.48 4.22
C GLU A 120 19.78 12.06 5.68
N LYS A 121 18.68 12.54 6.26
CA LYS A 121 18.25 12.12 7.60
C LYS A 121 17.89 10.64 7.65
N GLU A 122 17.13 10.18 6.67
CA GLU A 122 16.74 8.77 6.55
C GLU A 122 17.95 7.85 6.32
N LYS A 123 18.90 8.28 5.47
CA LYS A 123 20.16 7.56 5.24
C LYS A 123 20.95 7.40 6.51
N ASN A 124 21.17 8.52 7.23
CA ASN A 124 21.91 8.52 8.49
C ASN A 124 21.25 7.65 9.56
N TYR A 125 19.93 7.61 9.59
CA TYR A 125 19.18 6.76 10.49
C TYR A 125 19.38 5.27 10.16
N ILE A 126 19.09 4.87 8.90
CA ILE A 126 19.00 3.47 8.52
C ILE A 126 20.37 2.79 8.40
N ILE A 127 21.45 3.53 7.99
CA ILE A 127 22.76 2.94 7.76
C ILE A 127 23.45 2.50 9.04
N ASN A 128 23.06 3.06 10.19
CA ASN A 128 23.57 2.76 11.50
C ASN A 128 22.85 1.56 12.19
N LEU A 129 21.82 1.00 11.54
CA LEU A 129 21.09 -0.14 12.08
C LEU A 129 21.85 -1.44 11.84
N LYS A 130 21.76 -2.37 12.79
CA LYS A 130 22.23 -3.75 12.62
C LYS A 130 21.43 -4.46 11.52
N ASP A 131 22.02 -5.46 10.89
CA ASP A 131 21.50 -6.10 9.68
C ASP A 131 20.01 -6.48 9.73
N GLU A 132 19.56 -7.12 10.81
CA GLU A 132 18.13 -7.49 10.91
C GLU A 132 17.21 -6.28 11.03
N CYS A 133 17.59 -5.31 11.86
CA CYS A 133 16.86 -4.07 12.03
C CYS A 133 16.87 -3.22 10.74
N PHE A 134 18.00 -3.27 9.99
CA PHE A 134 18.11 -2.58 8.71
C PHE A 134 17.04 -3.05 7.71
N PHE A 135 16.85 -4.35 7.53
CA PHE A 135 15.87 -4.85 6.57
C PHE A 135 14.44 -4.49 6.96
N GLU A 136 14.10 -4.63 8.22
CA GLU A 136 12.78 -4.30 8.71
C GLU A 136 12.47 -2.81 8.53
N GLU A 137 13.38 -1.93 8.96
CA GLU A 137 13.22 -0.49 8.83
C GLU A 137 13.26 -0.02 7.37
N PHE A 138 14.10 -0.65 6.53
CA PHE A 138 14.13 -0.38 5.11
C PHE A 138 12.75 -0.64 4.47
N PHE A 139 12.15 -1.80 4.68
CA PHE A 139 10.86 -2.13 4.08
C PHE A 139 9.72 -1.30 4.64
N LYS A 140 9.75 -0.97 5.92
CA LYS A 140 8.80 -0.04 6.54
C LYS A 140 8.86 1.34 5.89
N MET A 141 10.04 1.94 5.80
CA MET A 141 10.22 3.24 5.17
C MET A 141 9.93 3.20 3.66
N TRP A 142 10.32 2.13 2.97
CA TRP A 142 10.07 1.96 1.55
C TRP A 142 8.58 1.88 1.23
N THR A 143 7.82 1.03 1.94
CA THR A 143 6.37 0.94 1.76
C THR A 143 5.66 2.26 2.08
N LEU A 144 6.16 3.01 3.07
CA LEU A 144 5.62 4.31 3.40
C LEU A 144 5.84 5.34 2.27
N LYS A 145 7.03 5.36 1.67
CA LYS A 145 7.34 6.21 0.50
C LYS A 145 6.49 5.84 -0.72
N GLU A 146 6.39 4.55 -1.04
CA GLU A 146 5.63 4.04 -2.18
C GLU A 146 4.12 4.32 -2.01
N SER A 147 3.56 4.09 -0.82
CA SER A 147 2.16 4.40 -0.54
C SER A 147 1.89 5.89 -0.67
N PHE A 148 2.78 6.76 -0.16
CA PHE A 148 2.66 8.20 -0.30
C PHE A 148 2.76 8.67 -1.75
N ALA A 149 3.66 8.13 -2.55
CA ALA A 149 3.75 8.41 -3.98
C ALA A 149 2.46 8.00 -4.70
N LYS A 150 1.89 6.86 -4.34
CA LYS A 150 0.60 6.38 -4.88
C LYS A 150 -0.56 7.31 -4.50
N SER A 151 -0.64 7.83 -3.28
CA SER A 151 -1.68 8.78 -2.89
C SER A 151 -1.63 10.07 -3.71
N LYS A 152 -0.44 10.49 -4.14
CA LYS A 152 -0.22 11.63 -5.05
C LYS A 152 -0.48 11.31 -6.52
N SER A 153 -0.86 10.09 -6.88
CA SER A 153 -0.85 9.60 -8.27
C SER A 153 0.50 9.79 -8.97
N GLY A 154 1.55 9.85 -8.18
CA GLY A 154 2.92 10.07 -8.61
C GLY A 154 3.64 8.78 -8.96
N GLY A 155 4.88 8.94 -9.37
CA GLY A 155 5.78 7.84 -9.68
C GLY A 155 7.04 7.89 -8.81
N ILE A 156 8.10 7.26 -9.29
CA ILE A 156 9.38 7.14 -8.59
C ILE A 156 10.02 8.48 -8.19
N LYS A 157 9.67 9.59 -8.88
CA LYS A 157 10.13 10.94 -8.51
C LYS A 157 9.55 11.39 -7.18
N ASP A 158 8.28 11.06 -6.92
CA ASP A 158 7.61 11.41 -5.68
C ASP A 158 8.12 10.59 -4.50
N VAL A 159 8.54 9.36 -4.75
CA VAL A 159 9.26 8.53 -3.77
C VAL A 159 10.54 9.23 -3.30
N LYS A 160 11.33 9.80 -4.21
CA LYS A 160 12.57 10.50 -3.89
C LYS A 160 12.33 11.77 -3.05
N ASN A 161 11.26 12.49 -3.35
CA ASN A 161 10.95 13.77 -2.69
C ASN A 161 10.18 13.60 -1.37
N CYS A 162 9.93 12.38 -0.95
CA CYS A 162 9.21 12.05 0.27
C CYS A 162 10.17 11.85 1.44
N ASP A 163 9.91 12.48 2.57
CA ASP A 163 10.60 12.28 3.84
C ASP A 163 9.68 11.52 4.80
N THR A 164 10.03 10.27 5.11
CA THR A 164 9.19 9.40 5.94
C THR A 164 9.01 9.89 7.36
N PHE A 165 9.94 10.68 7.89
CA PHE A 165 9.81 11.29 9.21
C PHE A 165 8.73 12.40 9.27
N LYS A 166 8.23 12.83 8.12
CA LYS A 166 7.14 13.83 8.00
C LYS A 166 5.80 13.24 7.60
N ILE A 167 5.74 11.94 7.34
CA ILE A 167 4.52 11.25 6.94
C ILE A 167 3.89 10.60 8.15
N SER A 168 2.63 10.93 8.41
CA SER A 168 1.79 10.18 9.33
C SER A 168 0.99 9.15 8.53
N PRO A 169 1.32 7.85 8.61
CA PRO A 169 0.54 6.84 7.91
C PRO A 169 -0.85 6.71 8.53
N VAL A 170 -1.84 6.47 7.70
CA VAL A 170 -3.18 6.07 8.14
C VAL A 170 -3.14 4.70 8.78
N PHE A 171 -2.32 3.83 8.19
CA PHE A 171 -2.09 2.47 8.69
C PHE A 171 -0.68 2.02 8.28
N SER A 172 0.06 1.41 9.22
CA SER A 172 1.35 0.80 8.92
C SER A 172 1.56 -0.40 9.85
N LYS A 173 1.81 -1.57 9.28
CA LYS A 173 1.93 -2.81 10.06
C LYS A 173 2.83 -3.83 9.37
N LYS A 174 3.62 -4.55 10.16
CA LYS A 174 4.22 -5.81 9.74
C LYS A 174 3.17 -6.92 9.81
N ILE A 175 2.99 -7.65 8.74
CA ILE A 175 2.02 -8.75 8.60
C ILE A 175 2.73 -10.04 8.21
N LYS A 176 2.13 -11.19 8.48
CA LYS A 176 2.72 -12.50 8.25
C LYS A 176 1.72 -13.42 7.54
N PHE A 177 2.21 -14.12 6.52
CA PHE A 177 1.50 -15.21 5.86
C PHE A 177 2.38 -16.45 5.86
N GLY A 178 2.06 -17.46 6.69
CA GLY A 178 2.94 -18.60 6.96
C GLY A 178 4.29 -18.10 7.51
N GLU A 179 5.39 -18.48 6.87
CA GLU A 179 6.74 -18.06 7.24
C GLU A 179 7.17 -16.72 6.60
N GLU A 180 6.36 -16.13 5.75
CA GLU A 180 6.69 -14.93 5.00
C GLU A 180 6.22 -13.67 5.72
N GLU A 181 7.13 -12.71 5.90
CA GLU A 181 6.87 -11.42 6.53
C GLU A 181 6.77 -10.32 5.48
N TYR A 182 5.85 -9.40 5.68
CA TYR A 182 5.60 -8.26 4.81
C TYR A 182 5.43 -6.99 5.63
N PHE A 183 5.81 -5.86 5.04
CA PHE A 183 5.37 -4.56 5.51
C PHE A 183 4.22 -4.05 4.64
N LEU A 184 3.18 -3.51 5.28
CA LEU A 184 2.03 -2.89 4.65
C LEU A 184 1.89 -1.47 5.19
N SER A 185 1.85 -0.48 4.30
CA SER A 185 1.61 0.92 4.65
C SER A 185 0.49 1.53 3.81
N VAL A 186 -0.33 2.35 4.45
CA VAL A 186 -1.39 3.14 3.82
C VAL A 186 -1.20 4.59 4.22
N THR A 187 -1.20 5.47 3.25
CA THR A 187 -1.14 6.92 3.42
C THR A 187 -2.30 7.59 2.70
N GLY A 188 -2.60 8.82 3.10
CA GLY A 188 -3.64 9.61 2.46
C GLY A 188 -3.29 11.11 2.40
N LEU A 189 -4.03 11.84 1.57
CA LEU A 189 -3.99 13.29 1.40
C LEU A 189 -5.37 13.88 1.62
#